data_5e0dd64d41942d68313d5966979eeb29
#
_entry.id   5e0dd64d41942d68313d5966979eeb29
#
_cell.length_a   1.000
_cell.length_b   1.000
_cell.length_c   1.000
_cell.angle_alpha   90.00
_cell.angle_beta   90.00
_cell.angle_gamma   90.00
#
_symmetry.space_group_name_H-M   'P 1'
#
loop_
_entity.id
_entity.type
_entity.pdbx_description
1 polymer ?
#
loop_
_entity_poly.entity_id
_entity_poly.type
_entity_poly.pdbx_seq_one_letter_code
_entity_poly.pdbx_strand_id
1 'polypeptide(L)'
;MHVSIRQDIKLLEASTRPAKLETTPLPYGEKDLEPVLSKESLEYHYGHLAKGYAKRYNAGEGNADFNRAGSFLHNKFFPQLRAPKGANRPRGAVLALIEEKIGTYEDFREAFKETAMKIQGSGWVYLSTGGDIK
;
A
#
# COMPACT_ATOMS: atom_id res chain seq x y z
N MET A 1 -51.29 -1.20 5.93
CA MET A 1 -49.84 -0.83 5.96
C MET A 1 -49.16 -1.38 4.72
N HIS A 2 -48.88 -0.53 3.73
CA HIS A 2 -48.10 -0.89 2.56
C HIS A 2 -46.64 -0.54 2.88
N VAL A 3 -45.88 -1.53 3.34
CA VAL A 3 -44.44 -1.41 3.43
C VAL A 3 -43.89 -1.53 2.01
N SER A 4 -43.25 -0.50 1.53
CA SER A 4 -42.75 -0.45 0.15
C SER A 4 -41.49 -1.29 0.04
N ILE A 5 -41.60 -2.43 -0.63
CA ILE A 5 -40.49 -3.33 -0.98
C ILE A 5 -39.27 -2.56 -1.56
N ARG A 6 -39.50 -1.44 -2.23
CA ARG A 6 -38.45 -0.54 -2.75
C ARG A 6 -37.65 0.17 -1.65
N GLN A 7 -38.24 0.43 -0.47
CA GLN A 7 -37.54 1.02 0.67
C GLN A 7 -36.65 -0.04 1.35
N ASP A 8 -37.13 -1.28 1.45
CA ASP A 8 -36.37 -2.39 2.04
C ASP A 8 -35.17 -2.79 1.17
N ILE A 9 -35.33 -2.78 -0.15
CA ILE A 9 -34.22 -3.01 -1.09
C ILE A 9 -33.15 -1.91 -0.98
N LYS A 10 -33.54 -0.63 -0.91
CA LYS A 10 -32.60 0.48 -0.69
C LYS A 10 -31.89 0.42 0.65
N LEU A 11 -32.56 -0.04 1.70
CA LEU A 11 -31.96 -0.23 3.03
C LEU A 11 -30.99 -1.42 3.04
N LEU A 12 -31.31 -2.51 2.35
CA LEU A 12 -30.44 -3.66 2.16
C LEU A 12 -29.20 -3.29 1.31
N GLU A 13 -29.37 -2.55 0.23
CA GLU A 13 -28.27 -2.05 -0.59
C GLU A 13 -27.38 -1.05 0.18
N ALA A 14 -27.94 -0.22 1.03
CA ALA A 14 -27.19 0.69 1.90
C ALA A 14 -26.44 -0.05 3.02
N SER A 15 -27.00 -1.17 3.52
CA SER A 15 -26.38 -2.02 4.54
C SER A 15 -25.26 -2.91 3.97
N THR A 16 -25.24 -3.16 2.67
CA THR A 16 -24.23 -3.99 1.98
C THR A 16 -23.17 -3.17 1.24
N ARG A 17 -23.24 -1.84 1.25
CA ARG A 17 -22.17 -1.02 0.68
C ARG A 17 -20.90 -1.22 1.47
N PRO A 18 -19.82 -1.70 0.83
CA PRO A 18 -18.53 -1.77 1.50
C PRO A 18 -18.14 -0.38 2.02
N ALA A 19 -17.51 -0.35 3.19
CA ALA A 19 -17.02 0.90 3.78
C ALA A 19 -16.16 1.66 2.75
N LYS A 20 -16.31 3.00 2.74
CA LYS A 20 -15.49 3.86 1.88
C LYS A 20 -14.01 3.63 2.17
N LEU A 21 -13.21 3.59 1.12
CA LEU A 21 -11.77 3.55 1.22
C LEU A 21 -11.22 4.96 1.43
N GLU A 22 -10.25 5.07 2.31
CA GLU A 22 -9.50 6.29 2.56
C GLU A 22 -8.02 6.08 2.24
N THR A 23 -7.36 7.15 1.80
CA THR A 23 -5.91 7.14 1.60
C THR A 23 -5.24 7.62 2.89
N THR A 24 -4.37 6.80 3.44
CA THR A 24 -3.60 7.13 4.65
C THR A 24 -2.74 8.38 4.40
N PRO A 25 -2.83 9.42 5.25
CA PRO A 25 -1.99 10.60 5.13
C PRO A 25 -0.50 10.26 5.20
N LEU A 26 0.32 11.03 4.48
CA LEU A 26 1.77 10.90 4.57
C LEU A 26 2.25 11.34 5.96
N PRO A 27 3.13 10.56 6.64
CA PRO A 27 3.71 10.94 7.92
C PRO A 27 4.91 11.90 7.79
N TYR A 28 5.17 12.42 6.61
CA TYR A 28 6.29 13.29 6.27
C TYR A 28 5.87 14.34 5.22
N GLY A 29 6.69 15.38 5.06
CA GLY A 29 6.50 16.41 4.05
C GLY A 29 6.87 15.95 2.64
N GLU A 30 6.37 16.66 1.63
CA GLU A 30 6.53 16.31 0.21
C GLU A 30 7.98 16.24 -0.27
N LYS A 31 8.91 16.94 0.40
CA LYS A 31 10.34 16.96 0.05
C LYS A 31 11.23 16.13 0.99
N ASP A 32 10.65 15.54 2.03
CA ASP A 32 11.44 14.88 3.07
C ASP A 32 12.14 13.59 2.58
N LEU A 33 11.71 13.04 1.45
CA LEU A 33 12.30 11.85 0.84
C LEU A 33 13.39 12.18 -0.18
N GLU A 34 13.64 13.45 -0.48
CA GLU A 34 14.70 13.87 -1.38
C GLU A 34 16.10 13.58 -0.77
N PRO A 35 17.08 13.29 -1.61
CA PRO A 35 17.09 13.19 -3.07
C PRO A 35 16.67 11.82 -3.62
N VAL A 36 16.31 10.87 -2.77
CA VAL A 36 16.01 9.48 -3.18
C VAL A 36 14.69 9.39 -3.95
N LEU A 37 13.68 10.11 -3.48
CA LEU A 37 12.38 10.24 -4.14
C LEU A 37 12.03 11.72 -4.25
N SER A 38 11.89 12.22 -5.48
CA SER A 38 11.56 13.63 -5.70
C SER A 38 10.13 13.95 -5.29
N LYS A 39 9.89 15.24 -4.99
CA LYS A 39 8.54 15.75 -4.73
C LYS A 39 7.58 15.40 -5.86
N GLU A 40 7.97 15.59 -7.12
CA GLU A 40 7.12 15.28 -8.29
C GLU A 40 6.77 13.81 -8.38
N SER A 41 7.74 12.91 -8.12
CA SER A 41 7.48 11.47 -8.07
C SER A 41 6.50 11.12 -6.96
N LEU A 42 6.65 11.73 -5.79
CA LEU A 42 5.74 11.51 -4.66
C LEU A 42 4.34 12.05 -4.96
N GLU A 43 4.23 13.25 -5.52
CA GLU A 43 2.97 13.87 -5.90
C GLU A 43 2.22 13.01 -6.93
N TYR A 44 2.93 12.52 -7.96
CA TYR A 44 2.32 11.64 -8.94
C TYR A 44 1.89 10.29 -8.32
N HIS A 45 2.80 9.60 -7.62
CA HIS A 45 2.54 8.26 -7.10
C HIS A 45 1.53 8.26 -5.96
N TYR A 46 1.65 9.18 -5.00
CA TYR A 46 0.70 9.30 -3.91
C TYR A 46 -0.54 10.12 -4.30
N GLY A 47 -0.34 11.31 -4.87
CA GLY A 47 -1.42 12.25 -5.16
C GLY A 47 -2.38 11.75 -6.24
N HIS A 48 -1.85 11.18 -7.33
CA HIS A 48 -2.66 10.71 -8.44
C HIS A 48 -2.97 9.22 -8.36
N LEU A 49 -1.96 8.36 -8.21
CA LEU A 49 -2.18 6.91 -8.27
C LEU A 49 -2.84 6.38 -6.99
N ALA A 50 -2.22 6.56 -5.83
CA ALA A 50 -2.73 6.03 -4.58
C ALA A 50 -4.12 6.57 -4.22
N LYS A 51 -4.30 7.89 -4.24
CA LYS A 51 -5.61 8.52 -4.02
C LYS A 51 -6.63 8.15 -5.10
N GLY A 52 -6.18 7.94 -6.32
CA GLY A 52 -7.01 7.53 -7.45
C GLY A 52 -7.70 6.18 -7.23
N TYR A 53 -7.03 5.21 -6.62
CA TYR A 53 -7.65 3.91 -6.30
C TYR A 53 -8.82 4.05 -5.33
N ALA A 54 -8.64 4.76 -4.23
CA ALA A 54 -9.72 5.00 -3.26
C ALA A 54 -10.88 5.80 -3.89
N LYS A 55 -10.55 6.83 -4.68
CA LYS A 55 -11.56 7.65 -5.38
C LYS A 55 -12.42 6.82 -6.33
N ARG A 56 -11.81 6.03 -7.21
CA ARG A 56 -12.54 5.17 -8.17
C ARG A 56 -13.39 4.12 -7.46
N TYR A 57 -12.84 3.46 -6.43
CA TYR A 57 -13.61 2.51 -5.64
C TYR A 57 -14.86 3.14 -5.04
N ASN A 58 -14.70 4.29 -4.39
CA ASN A 58 -15.81 4.99 -3.73
C ASN A 58 -16.86 5.54 -4.72
N ALA A 59 -16.45 5.81 -5.96
CA ALA A 59 -17.32 6.23 -7.05
C ALA A 59 -17.98 5.04 -7.79
N GLY A 60 -17.58 3.79 -7.50
CA GLY A 60 -18.05 2.62 -8.23
C GLY A 60 -17.48 2.52 -9.65
N GLU A 61 -16.33 3.13 -9.90
CA GLU A 61 -15.67 3.18 -11.20
C GLU A 61 -14.62 2.05 -11.34
N GLY A 62 -14.62 1.41 -12.49
CA GLY A 62 -13.66 0.35 -12.85
C GLY A 62 -13.84 -0.93 -12.02
N ASN A 63 -12.78 -1.72 -11.93
CA ASN A 63 -12.81 -2.98 -11.16
C ASN A 63 -12.65 -2.71 -9.66
N ALA A 64 -13.65 -3.08 -8.88
CA ALA A 64 -13.69 -2.84 -7.44
C ALA A 64 -12.56 -3.55 -6.67
N ASP A 65 -12.27 -4.80 -6.99
CA ASP A 65 -11.23 -5.58 -6.32
C ASP A 65 -9.84 -5.04 -6.63
N PHE A 66 -9.59 -4.65 -7.87
CA PHE A 66 -8.34 -4.01 -8.28
C PHE A 66 -8.12 -2.68 -7.55
N ASN A 67 -9.15 -1.83 -7.52
CA ASN A 67 -9.06 -0.55 -6.82
C ASN A 67 -8.89 -0.72 -5.30
N ARG A 68 -9.57 -1.71 -4.69
CA ARG A 68 -9.42 -2.04 -3.28
C ARG A 68 -8.01 -2.53 -2.95
N ALA A 69 -7.48 -3.45 -3.75
CA ALA A 69 -6.11 -3.96 -3.59
C ALA A 69 -5.08 -2.84 -3.77
N GLY A 70 -5.23 -2.00 -4.81
CA GLY A 70 -4.36 -0.85 -5.04
C GLY A 70 -4.36 0.13 -3.88
N SER A 71 -5.53 0.50 -3.37
CA SER A 71 -5.65 1.37 -2.18
C SER A 71 -4.98 0.76 -0.95
N PHE A 72 -5.23 -0.52 -0.67
CA PHE A 72 -4.64 -1.23 0.47
C PHE A 72 -3.10 -1.25 0.41
N LEU A 73 -2.54 -1.63 -0.73
CA LEU A 73 -1.09 -1.76 -0.89
C LEU A 73 -0.40 -0.40 -0.77
N HIS A 74 -0.94 0.66 -1.36
CA HIS A 74 -0.38 2.00 -1.24
C HIS A 74 -0.49 2.56 0.19
N ASN A 75 -1.58 2.25 0.90
CA ASN A 75 -1.74 2.61 2.30
C ASN A 75 -0.74 1.90 3.23
N LYS A 76 -0.17 0.76 2.80
CA LYS A 76 0.92 0.09 3.50
C LYS A 76 2.30 0.59 3.08
N PHE A 77 2.46 0.96 1.82
CA PHE A 77 3.73 1.36 1.25
C PHE A 77 4.21 2.71 1.76
N PHE A 78 3.42 3.77 1.59
CA PHE A 78 3.88 5.13 1.90
C PHE A 78 4.25 5.36 3.37
N PRO A 79 3.51 4.85 4.37
CA PRO A 79 3.88 5.06 5.78
C PRO A 79 5.19 4.39 6.21
N GLN A 80 5.74 3.46 5.41
CA GLN A 80 7.02 2.82 5.69
C GLN A 80 8.23 3.65 5.24
N LEU A 81 8.01 4.63 4.37
CA LEU A 81 9.06 5.50 3.87
C LEU A 81 9.40 6.57 4.90
N ARG A 82 10.65 6.97 4.94
CA ARG A 82 11.13 8.06 5.79
C ARG A 82 12.32 8.76 5.17
N ALA A 83 12.62 9.96 5.65
CA ALA A 83 13.76 10.74 5.21
C ALA A 83 15.06 9.92 5.23
N PRO A 84 15.91 10.04 4.20
CA PRO A 84 17.17 9.31 4.09
C PRO A 84 18.21 9.87 5.05
N LYS A 85 17.97 9.76 6.36
CA LYS A 85 18.87 10.22 7.43
C LYS A 85 19.58 9.02 8.05
N GLY A 86 20.90 8.99 7.97
CA GLY A 86 21.73 7.96 8.60
C GLY A 86 21.43 6.54 8.09
N ALA A 87 21.73 5.56 8.90
CA ALA A 87 21.50 4.14 8.57
C ALA A 87 20.02 3.77 8.79
N ASN A 88 19.24 3.79 7.72
CA ASN A 88 17.87 3.23 7.70
C ASN A 88 17.96 1.69 7.65
N ARG A 89 18.10 1.06 8.81
CA ARG A 89 18.14 -0.39 8.95
C ARG A 89 16.93 -0.91 9.70
N PRO A 90 16.46 -2.14 9.42
CA PRO A 90 15.43 -2.80 10.22
C PRO A 90 15.92 -2.98 11.66
N ARG A 91 14.97 -3.07 12.59
CA ARG A 91 15.25 -3.24 14.03
C ARG A 91 14.20 -4.15 14.65
N GLY A 92 14.49 -4.65 15.85
CA GLY A 92 13.54 -5.45 16.62
C GLY A 92 13.08 -6.71 15.89
N ALA A 93 11.79 -7.01 15.98
CA ALA A 93 11.23 -8.26 15.44
C ALA A 93 11.46 -8.46 13.93
N VAL A 94 11.48 -7.38 13.14
CA VAL A 94 11.73 -7.49 11.69
C VAL A 94 13.18 -7.88 11.43
N LEU A 95 14.15 -7.30 12.15
CA LEU A 95 15.55 -7.69 12.02
C LEU A 95 15.75 -9.15 12.44
N ALA A 96 15.19 -9.56 13.57
CA ALA A 96 15.28 -10.93 14.06
C ALA A 96 14.68 -11.94 13.05
N LEU A 97 13.55 -11.60 12.42
CA LEU A 97 12.96 -12.44 11.38
C LEU A 97 13.87 -12.57 10.15
N ILE A 98 14.49 -11.49 9.71
CA ILE A 98 15.44 -11.48 8.60
C ILE A 98 16.63 -12.38 8.94
N GLU A 99 17.23 -12.21 10.11
CA GLU A 99 18.40 -12.98 10.56
C GLU A 99 18.06 -14.48 10.69
N GLU A 100 16.89 -14.81 11.18
CA GLU A 100 16.43 -16.19 11.32
C GLU A 100 16.18 -16.89 9.97
N LYS A 101 15.54 -16.19 9.03
CA LYS A 101 15.00 -16.82 7.81
C LYS A 101 15.86 -16.62 6.56
N ILE A 102 16.66 -15.58 6.51
CA ILE A 102 17.38 -15.18 5.30
C ILE A 102 18.88 -15.12 5.54
N GLY A 103 19.30 -14.52 6.66
CA GLY A 103 20.69 -14.28 6.98
C GLY A 103 20.97 -12.84 7.37
N THR A 104 22.01 -12.22 6.85
CA THR A 104 22.34 -10.83 7.17
C THR A 104 21.33 -9.86 6.54
N TYR A 105 21.32 -8.62 7.03
CA TYR A 105 20.53 -7.57 6.39
C TYR A 105 20.95 -7.31 4.93
N GLU A 106 22.22 -7.45 4.65
CA GLU A 106 22.79 -7.35 3.31
C GLU A 106 22.28 -8.47 2.41
N ASP A 107 22.22 -9.71 2.88
CA ASP A 107 21.63 -10.84 2.15
C ASP A 107 20.14 -10.59 1.85
N PHE A 108 19.40 -10.08 2.83
CA PHE A 108 18.00 -9.69 2.64
C PHE A 108 17.85 -8.62 1.55
N ARG A 109 18.69 -7.59 1.57
CA ARG A 109 18.62 -6.51 0.57
C ARG A 109 18.84 -7.03 -0.84
N GLU A 110 19.84 -7.88 -1.04
CA GLU A 110 20.13 -8.43 -2.36
C GLU A 110 18.99 -9.37 -2.81
N ALA A 111 18.51 -10.26 -1.98
CA ALA A 111 17.39 -11.15 -2.30
C ALA A 111 16.10 -10.37 -2.62
N PHE A 112 15.82 -9.30 -1.87
CA PHE A 112 14.68 -8.43 -2.10
C PHE A 112 14.77 -7.70 -3.44
N LYS A 113 15.96 -7.15 -3.74
CA LYS A 113 16.25 -6.48 -5.00
C LYS A 113 16.17 -7.45 -6.19
N GLU A 114 16.75 -8.63 -6.09
CA GLU A 114 16.66 -9.66 -7.14
C GLU A 114 15.19 -10.05 -7.42
N THR A 115 14.40 -10.22 -6.37
CA THR A 115 12.98 -10.53 -6.51
C THR A 115 12.22 -9.39 -7.21
N ALA A 116 12.51 -8.14 -6.83
CA ALA A 116 11.90 -6.97 -7.45
C ALA A 116 12.26 -6.84 -8.93
N MET A 117 13.52 -7.12 -9.29
CA MET A 117 13.98 -7.03 -10.68
C MET A 117 13.43 -8.13 -11.61
N LYS A 118 12.83 -9.18 -11.07
CA LYS A 118 12.15 -10.23 -11.85
C LYS A 118 10.72 -9.87 -12.23
N ILE A 119 10.15 -8.80 -11.64
CA ILE A 119 8.78 -8.37 -11.95
C ILE A 119 8.78 -7.74 -13.34
N GLN A 120 7.94 -8.26 -14.23
CA GLN A 120 7.70 -7.67 -15.52
C GLN A 120 6.55 -6.65 -15.42
N GLY A 121 6.85 -5.37 -15.64
CA GLY A 121 5.88 -4.28 -15.48
C GLY A 121 5.78 -3.79 -14.03
N SER A 122 4.57 -3.43 -13.60
CA SER A 122 4.32 -2.98 -12.23
C SER A 122 3.96 -4.14 -11.31
N GLY A 123 4.42 -4.10 -10.07
CA GLY A 123 4.15 -5.13 -9.08
C GLY A 123 4.56 -4.72 -7.69
N TRP A 124 4.48 -5.67 -6.77
CA TRP A 124 4.79 -5.48 -5.36
C TRP A 124 5.72 -6.59 -4.88
N VAL A 125 6.73 -6.20 -4.11
CA VAL A 125 7.57 -7.12 -3.36
C VAL A 125 7.44 -6.80 -1.89
N TYR A 126 7.33 -7.81 -1.07
CA TYR A 126 7.19 -7.65 0.37
C TYR A 126 7.82 -8.80 1.15
N LEU A 127 8.23 -8.51 2.38
CA LEU A 127 8.61 -9.52 3.35
C LEU A 127 7.34 -9.99 4.08
N SER A 128 7.01 -11.27 3.99
CA SER A 128 5.89 -11.86 4.70
C SER A 128 6.19 -12.02 6.19
N THR A 129 5.15 -12.19 7.00
CA THR A 129 5.30 -12.51 8.44
C THR A 129 5.95 -13.87 8.69
N GLY A 130 5.99 -14.75 7.68
CA GLY A 130 6.71 -16.01 7.72
C GLY A 130 8.20 -15.89 7.34
N GLY A 131 8.66 -14.70 6.93
CA GLY A 131 10.06 -14.46 6.54
C GLY A 131 10.36 -14.70 5.06
N ASP A 132 9.33 -14.97 4.23
CA ASP A 132 9.51 -15.12 2.79
C ASP A 132 9.46 -13.76 2.08
N ILE A 133 10.32 -13.59 1.09
CA ILE A 133 10.23 -12.49 0.12
C ILE A 133 9.31 -12.94 -1.02
N LYS A 134 8.24 -12.20 -1.24
CA LYS A 134 7.21 -12.52 -2.24
C LYS A 134 6.93 -11.33 -3.13
#